data_a4694af4f023fd03f7919896cdda3ee5
#
_entry.id   a4694af4f023fd03f7919896cdda3ee5
#
_cell.length_a   1.000
_cell.length_b   1.000
_cell.length_c   1.000
_cell.angle_alpha   90.00
_cell.angle_beta   90.00
_cell.angle_gamma   90.00
#
_symmetry.space_group_name_H-M   'P 1'
#
loop_
_entity.id
_entity.type
_entity.pdbx_description
1 polymer ?
#
loop_
_entity_poly.entity_id
_entity_poly.type
_entity_poly.pdbx_seq_one_letter_code
_entity_poly.pdbx_strand_id
1 'polypeptide(L)'
;MTASHPLIILRGNSGCGKTSTARLLQHQLGYGTMLVSQDMVRREMLRVKDSESNPAIQLIYDLCMYGNKVGYTVILEGILSNKKYGAMLRRLLNDFQGEQLIYYFDVSFAETVRRHATKPNAHKFGELEMRQWWKDQDVLGVPGERQIGEKLAQAEIVDMIYRDVLALSEGTNTSALHM
;
A
#
# COMPACT_ATOMS: atom_id res chain seq x y z
N MET A 1 -18.99 13.68 15.02
CA MET A 1 -18.07 12.50 15.07
C MET A 1 -17.39 12.42 13.73
N THR A 2 -16.13 12.80 13.63
CA THR A 2 -15.36 12.65 12.39
C THR A 2 -14.96 11.19 12.27
N ALA A 3 -15.49 10.49 11.26
CA ALA A 3 -15.05 9.13 10.95
C ALA A 3 -13.52 9.15 10.74
N SER A 4 -12.82 8.18 11.32
CA SER A 4 -11.38 8.03 11.06
C SER A 4 -11.21 7.63 9.59
N HIS A 5 -10.50 8.45 8.83
CA HIS A 5 -10.14 8.17 7.44
C HIS A 5 -8.64 7.85 7.37
N PRO A 6 -8.25 6.58 7.60
CA PRO A 6 -6.84 6.22 7.70
C PRO A 6 -6.12 6.23 6.36
N LEU A 7 -4.79 6.32 6.45
CA LEU A 7 -3.87 5.97 5.38
C LEU A 7 -3.46 4.50 5.53
N ILE A 8 -3.65 3.71 4.49
CA ILE A 8 -3.27 2.30 4.43
C ILE A 8 -2.18 2.16 3.37
N ILE A 9 -0.98 1.73 3.76
CA ILE A 9 0.15 1.55 2.83
C ILE A 9 0.43 0.05 2.67
N LEU A 10 0.36 -0.43 1.42
CA LEU A 10 0.67 -1.82 1.05
C LEU A 10 1.94 -1.85 0.22
N ARG A 11 3.06 -2.29 0.81
CA ARG A 11 4.38 -2.34 0.19
C ARG A 11 4.88 -3.77 0.00
N GLY A 12 5.87 -3.96 -0.86
CA GLY A 12 6.55 -5.25 -1.07
C GLY A 12 6.88 -5.51 -2.53
N ASN A 13 7.58 -6.60 -2.80
CA ASN A 13 8.08 -6.96 -4.12
C ASN A 13 6.97 -7.18 -5.17
N SER A 14 7.36 -7.18 -6.45
CA SER A 14 6.44 -7.54 -7.54
C SER A 14 5.92 -8.96 -7.34
N GLY A 15 4.65 -9.20 -7.62
CA GLY A 15 4.06 -10.54 -7.55
C GLY A 15 3.53 -10.95 -6.17
N CYS A 16 3.72 -10.18 -5.10
CA CYS A 16 3.33 -10.58 -3.75
C CYS A 16 1.82 -10.39 -3.42
N GLY A 17 1.01 -9.79 -4.32
CA GLY A 17 -0.45 -9.73 -4.14
C GLY A 17 -1.01 -8.37 -3.71
N LYS A 18 -0.21 -7.32 -3.54
CA LYS A 18 -0.64 -5.98 -3.08
C LYS A 18 -1.81 -5.39 -3.86
N THR A 19 -1.69 -5.34 -5.19
CA THR A 19 -2.69 -4.69 -6.05
C THR A 19 -4.06 -5.38 -5.97
N SER A 20 -4.08 -6.71 -5.94
CA SER A 20 -5.33 -7.46 -5.77
C SER A 20 -5.92 -7.28 -4.38
N THR A 21 -5.09 -7.30 -3.33
CA THR A 21 -5.51 -6.99 -1.95
C THR A 21 -6.06 -5.57 -1.84
N ALA A 22 -5.37 -4.58 -2.41
CA ALA A 22 -5.80 -3.18 -2.38
C ALA A 22 -7.17 -2.97 -3.05
N ARG A 23 -7.42 -3.61 -4.19
CA ARG A 23 -8.70 -3.52 -4.90
C ARG A 23 -9.84 -4.18 -4.13
N LEU A 24 -9.61 -5.35 -3.56
CA LEU A 24 -10.61 -6.04 -2.74
C LEU A 24 -10.93 -5.23 -1.48
N LEU A 25 -9.91 -4.71 -0.82
CA LEU A 25 -10.07 -3.86 0.36
C LEU A 25 -10.83 -2.56 0.02
N GLN A 26 -10.49 -1.90 -1.09
CA GLN A 26 -11.23 -0.72 -1.56
C GLN A 26 -12.71 -1.03 -1.78
N HIS A 27 -13.01 -2.16 -2.42
CA HIS A 27 -14.38 -2.59 -2.65
C HIS A 27 -15.11 -2.87 -1.33
N GLN A 28 -14.46 -3.51 -0.37
CA GLN A 28 -15.04 -3.85 0.93
C GLN A 28 -15.26 -2.61 1.82
N LEU A 29 -14.35 -1.64 1.78
CA LEU A 29 -14.49 -0.36 2.48
C LEU A 29 -15.54 0.55 1.84
N GLY A 30 -15.80 0.40 0.53
CA GLY A 30 -16.85 1.13 -0.18
C GLY A 30 -16.51 2.56 -0.56
N TYR A 31 -17.55 3.37 -0.74
CA TYR A 31 -17.41 4.78 -1.13
C TYR A 31 -16.62 5.59 -0.10
N GLY A 32 -15.90 6.61 -0.56
CA GLY A 32 -14.99 7.39 0.29
C GLY A 32 -13.62 6.72 0.50
N THR A 33 -13.30 5.70 -0.32
CA THR A 33 -11.99 5.04 -0.30
C THR A 33 -11.25 5.30 -1.61
N MET A 34 -10.13 5.99 -1.53
CA MET A 34 -9.27 6.33 -2.66
C MET A 34 -8.12 5.33 -2.78
N LEU A 35 -7.97 4.72 -3.96
CA LEU A 35 -6.85 3.83 -4.27
C LEU A 35 -5.80 4.56 -5.10
N VAL A 36 -4.59 4.71 -4.57
CA VAL A 36 -3.42 5.25 -5.24
C VAL A 36 -2.45 4.10 -5.54
N SER A 37 -2.31 3.75 -6.82
CA SER A 37 -1.37 2.73 -7.27
C SER A 37 -0.12 3.36 -7.86
N GLN A 38 1.06 3.00 -7.33
CA GLN A 38 2.35 3.45 -7.87
C GLN A 38 2.47 3.16 -9.36
N ASP A 39 2.09 1.95 -9.79
CA ASP A 39 2.21 1.55 -11.20
C ASP A 39 1.25 2.33 -12.11
N MET A 40 0.03 2.61 -11.66
CA MET A 40 -0.91 3.44 -12.41
C MET A 40 -0.36 4.86 -12.58
N VAL A 41 0.06 5.51 -11.50
CA VAL A 41 0.60 6.88 -11.55
C VAL A 41 1.83 6.94 -12.45
N ARG A 42 2.77 6.01 -12.27
CA ARG A 42 4.03 6.01 -12.98
C ARG A 42 3.90 5.60 -14.45
N ARG A 43 3.19 4.49 -14.72
CA ARG A 43 3.15 3.85 -16.05
C ARG A 43 2.05 4.38 -16.94
N GLU A 44 0.89 4.71 -16.39
CA GLU A 44 -0.29 5.09 -17.16
C GLU A 44 -0.48 6.61 -17.18
N MET A 45 -0.46 7.27 -16.01
CA MET A 45 -0.66 8.72 -15.94
C MET A 45 0.55 9.50 -16.49
N LEU A 46 1.77 9.19 -16.03
CA LEU A 46 2.97 9.96 -16.39
C LEU A 46 3.86 9.29 -17.44
N ARG A 47 3.78 7.98 -17.63
CA ARG A 47 4.61 7.18 -18.55
C ARG A 47 6.11 7.38 -18.33
N VAL A 48 6.55 7.37 -17.07
CA VAL A 48 7.95 7.59 -16.68
C VAL A 48 8.62 6.32 -16.18
N LYS A 49 9.97 6.29 -16.30
CA LYS A 49 10.79 5.22 -15.73
C LYS A 49 10.85 5.34 -14.20
N ASP A 50 11.06 4.21 -13.53
CA ASP A 50 11.20 4.14 -12.07
C ASP A 50 12.61 4.54 -11.62
N SER A 51 12.98 5.81 -11.76
CA SER A 51 14.23 6.40 -11.25
C SER A 51 14.06 6.99 -9.85
N GLU A 52 15.18 7.33 -9.18
CA GLU A 52 15.18 7.87 -7.82
C GLU A 52 14.51 9.25 -7.70
N SER A 53 14.43 10.00 -8.79
CA SER A 53 13.85 11.34 -8.83
C SER A 53 12.70 11.45 -9.84
N ASN A 54 11.98 10.35 -10.10
CA ASN A 54 10.89 10.40 -11.05
C ASN A 54 9.71 11.23 -10.52
N PRO A 55 8.98 11.96 -11.38
CA PRO A 55 7.89 12.85 -10.96
C PRO A 55 6.69 12.13 -10.35
N ALA A 56 6.57 10.80 -10.53
CA ALA A 56 5.50 10.04 -9.89
C ALA A 56 5.60 10.05 -8.38
N ILE A 57 6.80 10.23 -7.81
CA ILE A 57 7.02 10.28 -6.35
C ILE A 57 6.21 11.44 -5.75
N GLN A 58 6.34 12.64 -6.32
CA GLN A 58 5.59 13.80 -5.82
C GLN A 58 4.09 13.68 -6.11
N LEU A 59 3.70 13.21 -7.30
CA LEU A 59 2.28 13.06 -7.62
C LEU A 59 1.58 12.03 -6.74
N ILE A 60 2.24 10.93 -6.36
CA ILE A 60 1.71 9.96 -5.41
C ILE A 60 1.46 10.62 -4.05
N TYR A 61 2.42 11.39 -3.55
CA TYR A 61 2.24 12.17 -2.32
C TYR A 61 1.04 13.11 -2.41
N ASP A 62 0.96 13.90 -3.48
CA ASP A 62 -0.12 14.88 -3.68
C ASP A 62 -1.50 14.21 -3.76
N LEU A 63 -1.61 13.06 -4.42
CA LEU A 63 -2.84 12.27 -4.49
C LEU A 63 -3.26 11.76 -3.10
N CYS A 64 -2.32 11.24 -2.30
CA CYS A 64 -2.61 10.81 -0.94
C CYS A 64 -3.07 11.98 -0.05
N MET A 65 -2.40 13.12 -0.14
CA MET A 65 -2.77 14.34 0.60
C MET A 65 -4.10 14.92 0.13
N TYR A 66 -4.41 14.80 -1.16
CA TYR A 66 -5.75 15.16 -1.66
C TYR A 66 -6.83 14.29 -1.02
N GLY A 67 -6.64 12.96 -0.99
CA GLY A 67 -7.57 12.04 -0.33
C GLY A 67 -7.77 12.39 1.15
N ASN A 68 -6.68 12.69 1.86
CA ASN A 68 -6.72 13.16 3.25
C ASN A 68 -7.55 14.45 3.39
N LYS A 69 -7.27 15.44 2.54
CA LYS A 69 -7.98 16.74 2.57
C LYS A 69 -9.48 16.62 2.35
N VAL A 70 -9.93 15.69 1.52
CA VAL A 70 -11.37 15.48 1.24
C VAL A 70 -12.03 14.48 2.18
N GLY A 71 -11.30 13.97 3.20
CA GLY A 71 -11.83 13.05 4.20
C GLY A 71 -12.08 11.65 3.65
N TYR A 72 -11.19 11.13 2.81
CA TYR A 72 -11.25 9.78 2.27
C TYR A 72 -10.24 8.86 2.97
N THR A 73 -10.63 7.61 3.16
CA THR A 73 -9.64 6.54 3.42
C THR A 73 -8.74 6.41 2.20
N VAL A 74 -7.43 6.44 2.40
CA VAL A 74 -6.46 6.34 1.31
C VAL A 74 -5.73 5.00 1.38
N ILE A 75 -5.76 4.24 0.28
CA ILE A 75 -4.96 3.03 0.10
C ILE A 75 -3.85 3.38 -0.89
N LEU A 76 -2.60 3.37 -0.44
CA LEU A 76 -1.42 3.51 -1.28
C LEU A 76 -0.78 2.14 -1.47
N GLU A 77 -0.64 1.67 -2.72
CA GLU A 77 -0.01 0.38 -3.01
C GLU A 77 1.11 0.47 -4.04
N GLY A 78 2.11 -0.35 -3.89
CA GLY A 78 3.21 -0.46 -4.84
C GLY A 78 4.44 -1.19 -4.29
N ILE A 79 5.47 -1.33 -5.11
CA ILE A 79 6.78 -1.76 -4.62
C ILE A 79 7.31 -0.71 -3.64
N LEU A 80 7.21 0.57 -4.00
CA LEU A 80 7.52 1.73 -3.15
C LEU A 80 8.84 1.53 -2.39
N SER A 81 9.90 1.14 -3.12
CA SER A 81 11.17 0.75 -2.51
C SER A 81 11.71 1.85 -1.58
N ASN A 82 12.26 1.46 -0.44
CA ASN A 82 12.76 2.40 0.58
C ASN A 82 13.80 3.35 -0.01
N LYS A 83 14.68 2.84 -0.90
CA LYS A 83 15.70 3.67 -1.56
C LYS A 83 15.10 4.82 -2.37
N LYS A 84 14.02 4.59 -3.13
CA LYS A 84 13.45 5.60 -4.05
C LYS A 84 12.31 6.40 -3.42
N TYR A 85 11.46 5.74 -2.67
CA TYR A 85 10.21 6.31 -2.14
C TYR A 85 10.25 6.55 -0.63
N GLY A 86 11.26 6.06 0.08
CA GLY A 86 11.31 6.09 1.53
C GLY A 86 11.23 7.49 2.13
N ALA A 87 11.91 8.48 1.54
CA ALA A 87 11.83 9.86 2.00
C ALA A 87 10.41 10.43 1.84
N MET A 88 9.78 10.19 0.68
CA MET A 88 8.39 10.61 0.43
C MET A 88 7.41 9.92 1.37
N LEU A 89 7.56 8.61 1.60
CA LEU A 89 6.69 7.87 2.50
C LEU A 89 6.78 8.39 3.94
N ARG A 90 7.98 8.64 4.47
CA ARG A 90 8.16 9.21 5.82
C ARG A 90 7.54 10.60 5.93
N ARG A 91 7.70 11.44 4.89
CA ARG A 91 7.03 12.73 4.82
C ARG A 91 5.51 12.57 4.80
N LEU A 92 4.98 11.66 3.98
CA LEU A 92 3.55 11.38 3.91
C LEU A 92 3.01 10.93 5.28
N LEU A 93 3.71 10.04 5.98
CA LEU A 93 3.33 9.59 7.33
C LEU A 93 3.33 10.73 8.35
N ASN A 94 4.23 11.70 8.23
CA ASN A 94 4.27 12.88 9.10
C ASN A 94 3.14 13.87 8.82
N ASP A 95 2.79 14.07 7.55
CA ASP A 95 1.88 15.13 7.12
C ASP A 95 0.41 14.68 7.07
N PHE A 96 0.16 13.36 6.96
CA PHE A 96 -1.19 12.80 6.85
C PHE A 96 -1.94 12.93 8.18
N GLN A 97 -3.12 13.56 8.14
CA GLN A 97 -3.99 13.73 9.31
C GLN A 97 -4.84 12.47 9.51
N GLY A 98 -4.61 11.72 10.56
CA GLY A 98 -5.34 10.51 10.89
C GLY A 98 -4.45 9.30 11.15
N GLU A 99 -5.08 8.17 11.41
CA GLU A 99 -4.40 6.91 11.71
C GLU A 99 -3.72 6.32 10.48
N GLN A 100 -2.67 5.55 10.70
CA GLN A 100 -1.83 5.00 9.64
C GLN A 100 -1.62 3.52 9.85
N LEU A 101 -1.90 2.72 8.81
CA LEU A 101 -1.71 1.28 8.78
C LEU A 101 -0.71 0.94 7.70
N ILE A 102 0.42 0.35 8.06
CA ILE A 102 1.53 0.12 7.14
C ILE A 102 1.83 -1.37 7.11
N TYR A 103 1.78 -1.95 5.91
CA TYR A 103 2.01 -3.37 5.69
C TYR A 103 3.09 -3.60 4.64
N TYR A 104 4.06 -4.42 4.99
CA TYR A 104 5.06 -4.95 4.07
C TYR A 104 4.77 -6.42 3.77
N PHE A 105 4.55 -6.75 2.50
CA PHE A 105 4.32 -8.11 2.04
C PHE A 105 5.67 -8.82 1.91
N ASP A 106 6.03 -9.57 2.93
CA ASP A 106 7.24 -10.38 3.01
C ASP A 106 6.98 -11.77 2.42
N VAL A 107 7.06 -11.85 1.10
CA VAL A 107 6.80 -13.04 0.32
C VAL A 107 8.10 -13.46 -0.38
N SER A 108 8.49 -14.72 -0.29
CA SER A 108 9.71 -15.22 -0.89
C SER A 108 9.75 -15.02 -2.41
N PHE A 109 10.95 -14.93 -2.98
CA PHE A 109 11.10 -14.78 -4.43
C PHE A 109 10.43 -15.92 -5.20
N ALA A 110 10.64 -17.17 -4.76
CA ALA A 110 10.06 -18.34 -5.39
C ALA A 110 8.52 -18.27 -5.43
N GLU A 111 7.90 -17.87 -4.32
CA GLU A 111 6.45 -17.71 -4.24
C GLU A 111 5.94 -16.56 -5.11
N THR A 112 6.67 -15.44 -5.20
CA THR A 112 6.28 -14.34 -6.10
C THR A 112 6.34 -14.74 -7.57
N VAL A 113 7.33 -15.54 -7.99
CA VAL A 113 7.41 -16.09 -9.35
C VAL A 113 6.24 -17.04 -9.61
N ARG A 114 5.94 -17.93 -8.67
CA ARG A 114 4.79 -18.84 -8.76
C ARG A 114 3.47 -18.07 -8.93
N ARG A 115 3.23 -17.06 -8.11
CA ARG A 115 2.02 -16.20 -8.19
C ARG A 115 1.99 -15.39 -9.49
N HIS A 116 3.15 -14.94 -9.97
CA HIS A 116 3.23 -14.19 -11.23
C HIS A 116 2.80 -15.04 -12.42
N ALA A 117 3.23 -16.30 -12.48
CA ALA A 117 2.90 -17.23 -13.56
C ALA A 117 1.38 -17.45 -13.74
N THR A 118 0.57 -17.22 -12.71
CA THR A 118 -0.90 -17.37 -12.77
C THR A 118 -1.62 -16.12 -13.26
N LYS A 119 -0.91 -15.01 -13.50
CA LYS A 119 -1.52 -13.73 -13.87
C LYS A 119 -1.74 -13.62 -15.39
N PRO A 120 -2.82 -12.92 -15.83
CA PRO A 120 -3.06 -12.68 -17.27
C PRO A 120 -1.92 -11.94 -17.98
N ASN A 121 -1.12 -11.17 -17.24
CA ASN A 121 0.01 -10.40 -17.76
C ASN A 121 1.38 -11.06 -17.53
N ALA A 122 1.43 -12.35 -17.21
CA ALA A 122 2.67 -13.09 -17.00
C ALA A 122 3.62 -13.05 -18.23
N HIS A 123 3.07 -12.85 -19.43
CA HIS A 123 3.82 -12.72 -20.67
C HIS A 123 4.58 -11.38 -20.83
N LYS A 124 4.29 -10.37 -20.01
CA LYS A 124 4.89 -9.03 -20.14
C LYS A 124 6.32 -8.95 -19.58
N PHE A 125 6.64 -9.77 -18.60
CA PHE A 125 7.96 -9.91 -17.99
C PHE A 125 8.07 -11.24 -17.26
N GLY A 126 9.26 -11.77 -17.12
CA GLY A 126 9.53 -13.08 -16.55
C GLY A 126 10.34 -13.03 -15.25
N GLU A 127 10.84 -14.19 -14.85
CA GLU A 127 11.64 -14.36 -13.62
C GLU A 127 12.91 -13.49 -13.61
N LEU A 128 13.57 -13.33 -14.78
CA LEU A 128 14.81 -12.55 -14.89
C LEU A 128 14.58 -11.09 -14.52
N GLU A 129 13.52 -10.47 -15.06
CA GLU A 129 13.16 -9.10 -14.74
C GLU A 129 12.73 -8.97 -13.29
N MET A 130 11.95 -9.93 -12.79
CA MET A 130 11.54 -9.93 -11.38
C MET A 130 12.76 -10.02 -10.46
N ARG A 131 13.78 -10.81 -10.81
CA ARG A 131 15.04 -10.93 -10.06
C ARG A 131 15.80 -9.61 -10.02
N GLN A 132 15.85 -8.87 -11.12
CA GLN A 132 16.50 -7.57 -11.18
C GLN A 132 15.81 -6.52 -10.29
N TRP A 133 14.48 -6.61 -10.14
CA TRP A 133 13.70 -5.67 -9.33
C TRP A 133 13.57 -6.11 -7.87
N TRP A 134 13.95 -7.34 -7.56
CA TRP A 134 13.83 -7.91 -6.23
C TRP A 134 14.60 -7.10 -5.19
N LYS A 135 13.96 -6.85 -4.07
CA LYS A 135 14.56 -6.27 -2.89
C LYS A 135 14.30 -7.18 -1.71
N ASP A 136 15.38 -7.66 -1.11
CA ASP A 136 15.27 -8.48 0.08
C ASP A 136 14.96 -7.61 1.29
N GLN A 137 13.91 -7.96 2.04
CA GLN A 137 13.49 -7.28 3.27
C GLN A 137 13.51 -5.74 3.20
N ASP A 138 12.97 -5.15 2.13
CA ASP A 138 12.94 -3.70 1.91
C ASP A 138 11.91 -3.00 2.79
N VAL A 139 11.94 -3.27 4.11
CA VAL A 139 11.06 -2.62 5.10
C VAL A 139 11.35 -1.12 5.19
N LEU A 140 10.35 -0.33 5.53
CA LEU A 140 10.51 1.11 5.72
C LEU A 140 11.19 1.42 7.07
N GLY A 141 11.01 0.53 8.06
CA GLY A 141 11.60 0.67 9.40
C GLY A 141 10.94 1.79 10.22
N VAL A 142 9.65 2.01 10.03
CA VAL A 142 8.86 2.98 10.80
C VAL A 142 8.03 2.28 11.88
N PRO A 143 7.69 2.97 12.98
CA PRO A 143 6.79 2.41 13.98
C PRO A 143 5.46 1.96 13.37
N GLY A 144 4.96 0.80 13.79
CA GLY A 144 3.68 0.26 13.32
C GLY A 144 3.73 -0.45 11.96
N GLU A 145 4.87 -0.50 11.26
CA GLU A 145 5.00 -1.31 10.05
C GLU A 145 4.89 -2.81 10.39
N ARG A 146 3.91 -3.48 9.80
CA ARG A 146 3.64 -4.91 10.01
C ARG A 146 4.01 -5.72 8.78
N GLN A 147 4.62 -6.88 8.99
CA GLN A 147 4.97 -7.81 7.91
C GLN A 147 3.85 -8.83 7.69
N ILE A 148 3.50 -9.05 6.42
CA ILE A 148 2.53 -10.05 5.98
C ILE A 148 3.28 -11.15 5.24
N GLY A 149 3.36 -12.32 5.85
CA GLY A 149 4.05 -13.48 5.27
C GLY A 149 3.22 -14.20 4.19
N GLU A 150 3.89 -15.06 3.43
CA GLU A 150 3.31 -15.76 2.27
C GLU A 150 2.28 -16.85 2.62
N LYS A 151 2.17 -17.24 3.88
CA LYS A 151 1.27 -18.33 4.32
C LYS A 151 -0.21 -17.91 4.38
N LEU A 152 -0.49 -16.61 4.50
CA LEU A 152 -1.86 -16.11 4.55
C LEU A 152 -2.48 -16.10 3.16
N ALA A 153 -3.71 -16.59 3.06
CA ALA A 153 -4.51 -16.45 1.86
C ALA A 153 -4.93 -14.98 1.65
N GLN A 154 -5.18 -14.61 0.40
CA GLN A 154 -5.55 -13.22 0.06
C GLN A 154 -6.78 -12.73 0.83
N ALA A 155 -7.80 -13.58 0.97
CA ALA A 155 -9.00 -13.23 1.72
C ALA A 155 -8.70 -12.95 3.19
N GLU A 156 -7.83 -13.75 3.82
CA GLU A 156 -7.41 -13.55 5.21
C GLU A 156 -6.66 -12.23 5.40
N ILE A 157 -5.82 -11.85 4.42
CA ILE A 157 -5.09 -10.57 4.45
C ILE A 157 -6.09 -9.41 4.34
N VAL A 158 -7.05 -9.47 3.43
CA VAL A 158 -8.08 -8.42 3.28
C VAL A 158 -8.91 -8.29 4.54
N ASP A 159 -9.37 -9.40 5.12
CA ASP A 159 -10.16 -9.40 6.36
C ASP A 159 -9.37 -8.87 7.56
N MET A 160 -8.08 -9.21 7.65
CA MET A 160 -7.20 -8.71 8.70
C MET A 160 -7.07 -7.18 8.63
N ILE A 161 -6.75 -6.65 7.44
CA ILE A 161 -6.59 -5.20 7.24
C ILE A 161 -7.93 -4.48 7.47
N TYR A 162 -9.03 -5.05 6.99
CA TYR A 162 -10.36 -4.50 7.19
C TYR A 162 -10.73 -4.39 8.68
N ARG A 163 -10.44 -5.42 9.48
CA ARG A 163 -10.65 -5.38 10.95
C ARG A 163 -9.76 -4.34 11.62
N ASP A 164 -8.51 -4.21 11.19
CA ASP A 164 -7.61 -3.15 11.71
C ASP A 164 -8.22 -1.76 11.44
N VAL A 165 -8.81 -1.51 10.26
CA VAL A 165 -9.49 -0.25 9.95
C VAL A 165 -10.72 -0.03 10.84
N LEU A 166 -11.55 -1.06 11.07
CA LEU A 166 -12.72 -0.96 11.95
C LEU A 166 -12.32 -0.65 13.40
N ALA A 167 -11.27 -1.28 13.90
CA ALA A 167 -10.77 -1.05 15.25
C ALA A 167 -10.34 0.42 15.50
N LEU A 168 -9.83 1.11 14.48
CA LEU A 168 -9.52 2.54 14.58
C LEU A 168 -10.78 3.39 14.83
N SER A 169 -11.90 3.01 14.23
CA SER A 169 -13.18 3.71 14.38
C SER A 169 -13.80 3.50 15.76
N GLU A 170 -13.57 2.35 16.38
CA GLU A 170 -14.08 2.03 17.73
C GLU A 170 -13.26 2.70 18.83
N GLY A 171 -11.93 2.78 18.68
CA GLY A 171 -11.03 3.42 19.64
C GLY A 171 -11.29 4.91 19.83
N THR A 172 -11.77 5.60 18.80
CA THR A 172 -12.16 7.03 18.88
C THR A 172 -13.45 7.26 19.66
N ASN A 173 -14.33 6.26 19.78
CA ASN A 173 -15.57 6.37 20.57
C ASN A 173 -15.37 6.27 22.09
N THR A 174 -14.34 5.57 22.54
CA THR A 174 -14.11 5.34 23.99
C THR A 174 -13.48 6.56 24.68
N SER A 175 -12.72 7.39 23.97
CA SER A 175 -12.10 8.59 24.53
C SER A 175 -13.06 9.78 24.71
N ALA A 176 -14.23 9.76 24.07
CA ALA A 176 -15.21 10.85 24.14
C ALA A 176 -16.22 10.70 25.32
N LEU A 177 -16.21 9.57 26.02
CA LEU A 177 -17.13 9.28 27.16
C LEU A 177 -16.54 9.57 28.54
N HIS A 178 -15.31 10.09 28.61
CA HIS A 178 -14.62 10.41 29.88
C HIS A 178 -14.20 11.89 29.98
N MET A 179 -14.90 12.82 29.32
CA MET A 179 -14.79 14.27 29.55
C MET A 179 -16.09 14.83 30.09
#